data_96f97980af563fac56397024905e8e42
#
_entry.id   96f97980af563fac56397024905e8e42
#
_cell.length_a   1.000
_cell.length_b   1.000
_cell.length_c   1.000
_cell.angle_alpha   90.00
_cell.angle_beta   90.00
_cell.angle_gamma   90.00
#
_symmetry.space_group_name_H-M   'P 1'
#
loop_
_entity.id
_entity.type
_entity.pdbx_description
1 polymer ?
#
loop_
_entity_poly.entity_id
_entity_poly.type
_entity_poly.pdbx_seq_one_letter_code
_entity_poly.pdbx_strand_id
1 'polypeptide(L)'
;MPRKIELINVDSKIPNLALMKISAWHKLQGDQIEWEFPLFQSDITYASCLYENHAGLIPVGAIKGGVGIDPKISLPIKIEKMKPDYSLYPNIDYSLGYTYRHCPRRCPWCVVWKMEINKDKSHHSIWEFHDSHFKKIMLLDNNLFADPQWKVTFEEIWDANLRVIEHGFDIRLLDEEKAEALKRTGFVGQIHFAFDQPEYESTIRRGVALLRKA
;
A
#
# COMPACT_ATOMS: atom_id res chain seq x y z
N MET A 1 25.45 4.07 -21.28
CA MET A 1 25.00 2.68 -21.47
C MET A 1 23.89 2.40 -20.48
N PRO A 2 22.89 1.57 -20.81
CA PRO A 2 21.90 1.11 -19.85
C PRO A 2 22.57 0.46 -18.65
N ARG A 3 22.14 0.82 -17.43
CA ARG A 3 22.62 0.20 -16.19
C ARG A 3 21.83 -1.08 -15.93
N LYS A 4 22.46 -1.99 -15.24
CA LYS A 4 21.84 -3.23 -14.75
C LYS A 4 21.38 -3.05 -13.31
N ILE A 5 20.09 -3.11 -13.09
CA ILE A 5 19.46 -2.85 -11.81
C ILE A 5 18.85 -4.14 -11.26
N GLU A 6 19.31 -4.56 -10.10
CA GLU A 6 18.76 -5.70 -9.39
C GLU A 6 17.79 -5.23 -8.30
N LEU A 7 16.63 -5.89 -8.22
CA LEU A 7 15.61 -5.62 -7.22
C LEU A 7 15.39 -6.86 -6.36
N ILE A 8 15.50 -6.72 -5.05
CA ILE A 8 15.36 -7.80 -4.07
C ILE A 8 14.21 -7.50 -3.12
N ASN A 9 13.20 -8.35 -3.13
CA ASN A 9 12.14 -8.38 -2.13
C ASN A 9 12.50 -9.39 -1.03
N VAL A 10 12.92 -8.92 0.14
CA VAL A 10 13.44 -9.79 1.19
C VAL A 10 12.35 -10.64 1.84
N ASP A 11 11.18 -10.05 2.10
CA ASP A 11 10.18 -10.69 2.97
C ASP A 11 8.72 -10.25 2.75
N SER A 12 8.42 -9.41 1.76
CA SER A 12 7.04 -9.05 1.46
C SER A 12 6.30 -10.19 0.77
N LYS A 13 5.14 -10.57 1.31
CA LYS A 13 4.23 -11.57 0.72
C LYS A 13 3.28 -11.00 -0.33
N ILE A 14 3.12 -9.70 -0.36
CA ILE A 14 2.37 -8.98 -1.39
C ILE A 14 3.34 -8.23 -2.29
N PRO A 15 2.92 -7.79 -3.49
CA PRO A 15 3.77 -6.99 -4.37
C PRO A 15 4.36 -5.78 -3.64
N ASN A 16 5.66 -5.60 -3.77
CA ASN A 16 6.38 -4.52 -3.10
C ASN A 16 6.26 -3.23 -3.90
N LEU A 17 5.38 -2.34 -3.48
CA LEU A 17 5.08 -1.09 -4.18
C LEU A 17 6.32 -0.22 -4.40
N ALA A 18 7.25 -0.18 -3.42
CA ALA A 18 8.47 0.61 -3.54
C ALA A 18 9.37 0.08 -4.66
N LEU A 19 9.58 -1.24 -4.74
CA LEU A 19 10.37 -1.86 -5.80
C LEU A 19 9.70 -1.72 -7.18
N MET A 20 8.36 -1.79 -7.24
CA MET A 20 7.62 -1.54 -8.49
C MET A 20 7.82 -0.11 -9.00
N LYS A 21 7.83 0.89 -8.11
CA LYS A 21 8.11 2.28 -8.47
C LYS A 21 9.57 2.50 -8.88
N ILE A 22 10.53 1.85 -8.19
CA ILE A 22 11.95 1.86 -8.56
C ILE A 22 12.13 1.26 -9.96
N SER A 23 11.49 0.12 -10.23
CA SER A 23 11.51 -0.50 -11.56
C SER A 23 11.01 0.44 -12.64
N ALA A 24 9.82 1.03 -12.43
CA ALA A 24 9.23 1.98 -13.39
C ALA A 24 10.17 3.16 -13.66
N TRP A 25 10.80 3.70 -12.62
CA TRP A 25 11.77 4.79 -12.75
C TRP A 25 12.99 4.40 -13.60
N HIS A 26 13.60 3.26 -13.32
CA HIS A 26 14.78 2.81 -14.05
C HIS A 26 14.47 2.42 -15.49
N LYS A 27 13.34 1.75 -15.74
CA LYS A 27 12.86 1.47 -17.10
C LYS A 27 12.66 2.74 -17.92
N LEU A 28 12.15 3.81 -17.32
CA LEU A 28 12.02 5.12 -17.96
C LEU A 28 13.40 5.73 -18.34
N GLN A 29 14.46 5.38 -17.60
CA GLN A 29 15.84 5.78 -17.93
C GLN A 29 16.50 4.86 -18.97
N GLY A 30 15.82 3.81 -19.40
CA GLY A 30 16.36 2.80 -20.32
C GLY A 30 17.23 1.75 -19.65
N ASP A 31 17.23 1.67 -18.32
CA ASP A 31 17.98 0.68 -17.55
C ASP A 31 17.34 -0.71 -17.67
N GLN A 32 18.13 -1.77 -17.50
CA GLN A 32 17.68 -3.16 -17.47
C GLN A 32 17.36 -3.57 -16.05
N ILE A 33 16.16 -4.17 -15.85
CA ILE A 33 15.71 -4.60 -14.54
C ILE A 33 15.79 -6.12 -14.44
N GLU A 34 16.41 -6.60 -13.38
CA GLU A 34 16.44 -8.00 -12.99
C GLU A 34 15.80 -8.19 -11.61
N TRP A 35 15.01 -9.23 -11.49
CA TRP A 35 14.24 -9.54 -10.29
C TRP A 35 14.81 -10.76 -9.59
N GLU A 36 15.41 -10.56 -8.41
CA GLU A 36 15.91 -11.64 -7.53
C GLU A 36 16.82 -12.66 -8.25
N PHE A 37 17.73 -12.19 -9.10
CA PHE A 37 18.63 -13.06 -9.86
C PHE A 37 20.04 -13.08 -9.23
N PRO A 38 20.39 -14.07 -8.39
CA PRO A 38 21.59 -14.03 -7.55
C PRO A 38 22.92 -14.14 -8.31
N LEU A 39 22.90 -14.54 -9.59
CA LEU A 39 24.09 -14.61 -10.44
C LEU A 39 24.23 -13.38 -11.36
N PHE A 40 23.35 -12.40 -11.20
CA PHE A 40 23.35 -11.18 -12.01
C PHE A 40 24.37 -10.17 -11.45
N GLN A 41 25.34 -9.80 -12.28
CA GLN A 41 26.25 -8.72 -11.93
C GLN A 41 25.56 -7.37 -12.19
N SER A 42 24.99 -6.79 -11.16
CA SER A 42 24.29 -5.51 -11.21
C SER A 42 25.22 -4.33 -11.02
N ASP A 43 24.86 -3.18 -11.62
CA ASP A 43 25.48 -1.90 -11.35
C ASP A 43 24.91 -1.27 -10.08
N ILE A 44 23.63 -1.54 -9.80
CA ILE A 44 22.91 -1.07 -8.61
C ILE A 44 21.97 -2.16 -8.14
N THR A 45 22.02 -2.48 -6.86
CA THR A 45 21.08 -3.39 -6.19
C THR A 45 20.22 -2.60 -5.21
N TYR A 46 18.88 -2.74 -5.30
CA TYR A 46 17.92 -2.26 -4.30
C TYR A 46 17.33 -3.43 -3.55
N ALA A 47 17.24 -3.33 -2.22
CA ALA A 47 16.62 -4.33 -1.39
C ALA A 47 15.57 -3.72 -0.47
N SER A 48 14.39 -4.31 -0.42
CA SER A 48 13.30 -3.90 0.48
C SER A 48 13.03 -4.96 1.52
N CYS A 49 13.04 -4.56 2.81
CA CYS A 49 12.84 -5.44 3.95
C CYS A 49 11.78 -4.85 4.89
N LEU A 50 10.78 -5.66 5.25
CA LEU A 50 9.67 -5.24 6.13
C LEU A 50 9.94 -5.59 7.60
N TYR A 51 10.72 -6.65 7.88
CA TYR A 51 10.96 -7.11 9.23
C TYR A 51 12.43 -6.97 9.60
N GLU A 52 12.72 -6.32 10.72
CA GLU A 52 14.09 -6.04 11.21
C GLU A 52 14.96 -7.30 11.33
N ASN A 53 14.39 -8.41 11.78
CA ASN A 53 15.09 -9.69 11.91
C ASN A 53 15.54 -10.30 10.57
N HIS A 54 15.03 -9.82 9.43
CA HIS A 54 15.45 -10.24 8.09
C HIS A 54 16.48 -9.29 7.45
N ALA A 55 16.82 -8.17 8.09
CA ALA A 55 17.76 -7.19 7.56
C ALA A 55 19.15 -7.78 7.23
N GLY A 56 19.54 -8.84 7.93
CA GLY A 56 20.79 -9.56 7.68
C GLY A 56 20.82 -10.36 6.36
N LEU A 57 19.68 -10.57 5.71
CA LEU A 57 19.57 -11.26 4.41
C LEU A 57 19.89 -10.33 3.23
N ILE A 58 20.00 -9.03 3.46
CA ILE A 58 20.28 -8.06 2.42
C ILE A 58 21.73 -8.12 2.00
N PRO A 59 22.04 -8.23 0.68
CA PRO A 59 23.41 -8.24 0.20
C PRO A 59 24.21 -7.00 0.61
N VAL A 60 25.51 -7.18 0.82
CA VAL A 60 26.44 -6.08 1.11
C VAL A 60 26.49 -5.15 -0.11
N GLY A 61 26.42 -3.85 0.12
CA GLY A 61 26.44 -2.84 -0.95
C GLY A 61 25.08 -2.50 -1.56
N ALA A 62 24.00 -3.24 -1.23
CA ALA A 62 22.66 -2.89 -1.69
C ALA A 62 22.14 -1.60 -1.05
N ILE A 63 21.40 -0.81 -1.82
CA ILE A 63 20.61 0.33 -1.34
C ILE A 63 19.40 -0.24 -0.60
N LYS A 64 19.37 -0.07 0.72
CA LYS A 64 18.39 -0.68 1.59
C LYS A 64 17.19 0.22 1.84
N GLY A 65 16.00 -0.35 1.85
CA GLY A 65 14.76 0.33 2.21
C GLY A 65 13.76 -0.59 2.91
N GLY A 66 12.62 -0.01 3.28
CA GLY A 66 11.55 -0.69 3.98
C GLY A 66 11.56 -0.48 5.48
N VAL A 67 10.42 -0.80 6.12
CA VAL A 67 10.14 -0.55 7.54
C VAL A 67 11.11 -1.29 8.47
N GLY A 68 11.56 -2.47 8.07
CA GLY A 68 12.52 -3.27 8.82
C GLY A 68 13.94 -2.70 8.84
N ILE A 69 14.25 -1.72 7.98
CA ILE A 69 15.52 -1.01 7.97
C ILE A 69 15.42 0.31 8.74
N ASP A 70 14.52 1.16 8.32
CA ASP A 70 14.16 2.40 9.02
C ASP A 70 12.74 2.81 8.59
N PRO A 71 11.80 2.88 9.52
CA PRO A 71 10.42 3.26 9.21
C PRO A 71 10.30 4.67 8.60
N LYS A 72 11.31 5.53 8.75
CA LYS A 72 11.34 6.89 8.20
C LYS A 72 11.86 6.99 6.78
N ILE A 73 12.47 5.93 6.24
CA ILE A 73 12.97 5.92 4.86
C ILE A 73 11.81 6.15 3.89
N SER A 74 12.07 7.02 2.92
CA SER A 74 11.15 7.33 1.83
C SER A 74 11.89 7.24 0.50
N LEU A 75 11.17 6.88 -0.54
CA LEU A 75 11.68 7.00 -1.90
C LEU A 75 11.92 8.48 -2.25
N PRO A 76 12.93 8.78 -3.08
CA PRO A 76 13.02 10.10 -3.69
C PRO A 76 11.72 10.47 -4.38
N ILE A 77 11.30 11.74 -4.29
CA ILE A 77 9.99 12.22 -4.78
C ILE A 77 9.74 11.86 -6.26
N LYS A 78 10.78 11.84 -7.08
CA LYS A 78 10.70 11.46 -8.51
C LYS A 78 10.29 10.00 -8.69
N ILE A 79 10.75 9.11 -7.79
CA ILE A 79 10.41 7.68 -7.80
C ILE A 79 9.04 7.47 -7.12
N GLU A 80 8.78 8.19 -6.02
CA GLU A 80 7.50 8.08 -5.31
C GLU A 80 6.30 8.40 -6.22
N LYS A 81 6.45 9.32 -7.16
CA LYS A 81 5.42 9.70 -8.14
C LYS A 81 5.29 8.76 -9.34
N MET A 82 6.11 7.73 -9.43
CA MET A 82 6.00 6.77 -10.54
C MET A 82 4.77 5.88 -10.36
N LYS A 83 4.06 5.63 -11.46
CA LYS A 83 3.07 4.55 -11.51
C LYS A 83 3.79 3.21 -11.32
N PRO A 84 3.22 2.28 -10.53
CA PRO A 84 3.88 1.00 -10.28
C PRO A 84 4.10 0.18 -11.56
N ASP A 85 5.25 -0.47 -11.66
CA ASP A 85 5.54 -1.42 -12.72
C ASP A 85 4.97 -2.79 -12.37
N TYR A 86 3.80 -3.08 -12.89
CA TYR A 86 3.10 -4.35 -12.66
C TYR A 86 3.77 -5.54 -13.34
N SER A 87 4.65 -5.32 -14.32
CA SER A 87 5.34 -6.42 -15.00
C SER A 87 6.32 -7.19 -14.11
N LEU A 88 6.72 -6.63 -12.95
CA LEU A 88 7.51 -7.35 -11.95
C LEU A 88 6.74 -8.52 -11.31
N TYR A 89 5.42 -8.49 -11.32
CA TYR A 89 4.55 -9.49 -10.70
C TYR A 89 3.52 -10.01 -11.71
N PRO A 90 3.93 -10.82 -12.68
CA PRO A 90 3.08 -11.22 -13.82
C PRO A 90 1.84 -12.01 -13.43
N ASN A 91 1.80 -12.56 -12.21
CA ASN A 91 0.69 -13.39 -11.73
C ASN A 91 -0.34 -12.63 -10.89
N ILE A 92 -0.18 -11.32 -10.67
CA ILE A 92 -1.21 -10.55 -9.97
C ILE A 92 -2.31 -10.10 -10.92
N ASP A 93 -3.52 -10.01 -10.39
CA ASP A 93 -4.72 -9.60 -11.12
C ASP A 93 -5.40 -8.36 -10.52
N TYR A 94 -4.62 -7.55 -9.80
CA TYR A 94 -5.09 -6.34 -9.12
C TYR A 94 -4.04 -5.22 -9.15
N SER A 95 -4.53 -3.99 -9.11
CA SER A 95 -3.69 -2.82 -8.82
C SER A 95 -3.52 -2.63 -7.33
N LEU A 96 -2.39 -2.02 -6.90
CA LEU A 96 -2.19 -1.68 -5.50
C LEU A 96 -1.54 -0.32 -5.33
N GLY A 97 -1.93 0.39 -4.28
CA GLY A 97 -1.38 1.70 -3.95
C GLY A 97 -2.08 2.35 -2.76
N TYR A 98 -1.70 3.60 -2.50
CA TYR A 98 -2.27 4.41 -1.43
C TYR A 98 -3.09 5.55 -2.03
N THR A 99 -4.31 5.77 -1.50
CA THR A 99 -5.05 7.01 -1.71
C THR A 99 -4.83 7.96 -0.54
N TYR A 100 -4.58 7.42 0.66
CA TYR A 100 -4.29 8.19 1.86
C TYR A 100 -3.34 7.44 2.80
N ARG A 101 -2.21 8.06 3.11
CA ARG A 101 -1.17 7.38 3.93
C ARG A 101 -1.27 7.68 5.42
N HIS A 102 -1.95 8.74 5.81
CA HIS A 102 -1.98 9.16 7.20
C HIS A 102 -2.97 8.36 8.04
N CYS A 103 -2.61 8.09 9.29
CA CYS A 103 -3.52 7.63 10.33
C CYS A 103 -3.43 8.56 11.54
N PRO A 104 -4.54 9.15 12.03
CA PRO A 104 -4.52 10.04 13.20
C PRO A 104 -4.29 9.30 14.52
N ARG A 105 -4.33 7.95 14.49
CA ARG A 105 -4.13 7.12 15.67
C ARG A 105 -2.65 6.96 16.00
N ARG A 106 -2.35 6.79 17.27
CA ARG A 106 -1.01 6.49 17.80
C ARG A 106 -1.08 5.24 18.68
N CYS A 107 -1.61 4.16 18.10
CA CYS A 107 -1.72 2.88 18.81
C CYS A 107 -0.32 2.40 19.23
N PRO A 108 -0.11 1.97 20.50
CA PRO A 108 1.21 1.63 21.03
C PRO A 108 1.95 0.53 20.23
N TRP A 109 1.18 -0.40 19.67
CA TRP A 109 1.70 -1.53 18.89
C TRP A 109 1.89 -1.24 17.40
N CYS A 110 1.41 -0.07 16.92
CA CYS A 110 1.39 0.25 15.50
C CYS A 110 2.62 1.06 15.08
N VAL A 111 3.25 0.69 13.98
CA VAL A 111 4.41 1.38 13.40
C VAL A 111 4.02 2.56 12.50
N VAL A 112 2.77 2.62 12.04
CA VAL A 112 2.29 3.58 11.03
C VAL A 112 2.59 5.04 11.41
N TRP A 113 2.36 5.44 12.64
CA TRP A 113 2.64 6.81 13.08
C TRP A 113 4.12 7.21 13.04
N LYS A 114 5.04 6.21 13.04
CA LYS A 114 6.48 6.43 12.83
C LYS A 114 6.81 6.51 11.35
N MET A 115 6.18 5.65 10.54
CA MET A 115 6.41 5.58 9.08
C MET A 115 5.91 6.82 8.35
N GLU A 116 4.78 7.38 8.79
CA GLU A 116 4.07 8.43 8.07
C GLU A 116 4.34 9.85 8.61
N ILE A 117 5.30 9.98 9.54
CA ILE A 117 5.58 11.27 10.21
C ILE A 117 5.97 12.38 9.21
N ASN A 118 6.69 12.03 8.16
CA ASN A 118 7.20 12.95 7.13
C ASN A 118 6.60 12.69 5.74
N LYS A 119 5.54 11.88 5.65
CA LYS A 119 4.89 11.57 4.38
C LYS A 119 3.84 12.63 4.03
N ASP A 120 3.51 12.68 2.76
CA ASP A 120 2.37 13.46 2.27
C ASP A 120 1.08 12.96 2.94
N LYS A 121 0.28 13.91 3.39
CA LYS A 121 -1.03 13.68 4.03
C LYS A 121 -2.17 14.09 3.12
N SER A 122 -1.89 14.42 1.87
CA SER A 122 -2.92 14.71 0.89
C SER A 122 -3.62 13.44 0.42
N HIS A 123 -4.80 13.64 -0.11
CA HIS A 123 -5.50 12.61 -0.87
C HIS A 123 -4.83 12.42 -2.23
N HIS A 124 -4.76 11.17 -2.69
CA HIS A 124 -4.28 10.76 -4.00
C HIS A 124 -5.36 9.97 -4.74
N SER A 125 -5.48 10.21 -6.01
CA SER A 125 -6.40 9.47 -6.86
C SER A 125 -5.92 8.03 -7.10
N ILE A 126 -6.86 7.07 -7.21
CA ILE A 126 -6.53 5.69 -7.60
C ILE A 126 -5.86 5.65 -8.98
N TRP A 127 -6.12 6.61 -9.85
CA TRP A 127 -5.57 6.69 -11.20
C TRP A 127 -4.05 6.91 -11.22
N GLU A 128 -3.46 7.37 -10.12
CA GLU A 128 -2.01 7.49 -9.98
C GLU A 128 -1.31 6.12 -9.95
N PHE A 129 -2.02 5.06 -9.57
CA PHE A 129 -1.45 3.71 -9.49
C PHE A 129 -2.28 2.62 -10.18
N HIS A 130 -3.57 2.83 -10.42
CA HIS A 130 -4.43 1.82 -11.04
C HIS A 130 -4.04 1.58 -12.50
N ASP A 131 -3.92 0.30 -12.88
CA ASP A 131 -3.82 -0.16 -14.26
C ASP A 131 -5.18 -0.66 -14.74
N SER A 132 -5.67 -0.09 -15.84
CA SER A 132 -7.01 -0.35 -16.39
C SER A 132 -7.27 -1.79 -16.86
N HIS A 133 -6.20 -2.59 -17.01
CA HIS A 133 -6.33 -4.02 -17.30
C HIS A 133 -6.91 -4.80 -16.12
N PHE A 134 -6.72 -4.32 -14.90
CA PHE A 134 -7.22 -5.00 -13.70
C PHE A 134 -8.67 -4.59 -13.38
N LYS A 135 -9.40 -5.54 -12.80
CA LYS A 135 -10.76 -5.34 -12.28
C LYS A 135 -10.82 -5.37 -10.75
N LYS A 136 -9.65 -5.40 -10.12
CA LYS A 136 -9.50 -5.39 -8.68
C LYS A 136 -8.47 -4.35 -8.26
N ILE A 137 -8.65 -3.80 -7.09
CA ILE A 137 -7.75 -2.83 -6.50
C ILE A 137 -7.49 -3.17 -5.02
N MET A 138 -6.23 -3.13 -4.62
CA MET A 138 -5.82 -3.25 -3.24
C MET A 138 -5.43 -1.86 -2.72
N LEU A 139 -6.18 -1.36 -1.76
CA LEU A 139 -5.84 -0.11 -1.08
C LEU A 139 -4.93 -0.42 0.10
N LEU A 140 -3.73 0.12 0.07
CA LEU A 140 -2.74 -0.03 1.14
C LEU A 140 -2.90 1.03 2.23
N ASP A 141 -3.99 1.79 2.20
CA ASP A 141 -4.24 2.92 3.08
C ASP A 141 -4.19 2.52 4.55
N ASN A 142 -3.46 3.30 5.34
CA ASN A 142 -3.31 3.03 6.76
C ASN A 142 -4.61 3.26 7.54
N ASN A 143 -5.47 4.17 7.07
CA ASN A 143 -6.81 4.40 7.61
C ASN A 143 -7.63 5.23 6.61
N LEU A 144 -8.26 4.57 5.63
CA LEU A 144 -9.00 5.21 4.55
C LEU A 144 -10.10 6.15 5.09
N PHE A 145 -10.83 5.74 6.12
CA PHE A 145 -11.91 6.58 6.68
C PHE A 145 -11.43 7.81 7.47
N ALA A 146 -10.13 7.94 7.68
CA ALA A 146 -9.53 9.16 8.23
C ALA A 146 -9.19 10.20 7.15
N ASP A 147 -9.25 9.83 5.87
CA ASP A 147 -9.12 10.75 4.75
C ASP A 147 -10.34 11.68 4.68
N PRO A 148 -10.17 13.00 4.72
CA PRO A 148 -11.29 13.92 4.51
C PRO A 148 -11.97 13.76 3.13
N GLN A 149 -11.26 13.23 2.15
CA GLN A 149 -11.73 13.00 0.78
C GLN A 149 -12.03 11.52 0.49
N TRP A 150 -12.27 10.71 1.52
CA TRP A 150 -12.56 9.27 1.37
C TRP A 150 -13.67 8.97 0.33
N LYS A 151 -14.64 9.88 0.17
CA LYS A 151 -15.73 9.72 -0.82
C LYS A 151 -15.20 9.66 -2.25
N VAL A 152 -14.20 10.50 -2.56
CA VAL A 152 -13.58 10.53 -3.90
C VAL A 152 -12.98 9.17 -4.24
N THR A 153 -12.28 8.53 -3.30
CA THR A 153 -11.75 7.16 -3.50
C THR A 153 -12.86 6.17 -3.87
N PHE A 154 -14.00 6.20 -3.16
CA PHE A 154 -15.12 5.29 -3.45
C PHE A 154 -15.79 5.62 -4.79
N GLU A 155 -15.98 6.88 -5.11
CA GLU A 155 -16.53 7.33 -6.39
C GLU A 155 -15.66 6.84 -7.55
N GLU A 156 -14.34 7.04 -7.49
CA GLU A 156 -13.40 6.53 -8.49
C GLU A 156 -13.43 4.99 -8.63
N ILE A 157 -13.54 4.26 -7.51
CA ILE A 157 -13.69 2.80 -7.50
C ILE A 157 -14.97 2.37 -8.22
N TRP A 158 -16.09 3.05 -7.97
CA TRP A 158 -17.36 2.74 -8.60
C TRP A 158 -17.36 3.08 -10.09
N ASP A 159 -16.81 4.24 -10.46
CA ASP A 159 -16.68 4.68 -11.85
C ASP A 159 -15.80 3.73 -12.68
N ALA A 160 -14.73 3.21 -12.07
CA ALA A 160 -13.87 2.22 -12.69
C ALA A 160 -14.43 0.78 -12.64
N ASN A 161 -15.58 0.58 -11.97
CA ASN A 161 -16.20 -0.74 -11.76
C ASN A 161 -15.22 -1.77 -11.17
N LEU A 162 -14.54 -1.39 -10.07
CA LEU A 162 -13.52 -2.19 -9.42
C LEU A 162 -14.08 -2.92 -8.19
N ARG A 163 -13.49 -4.11 -7.92
CA ARG A 163 -13.66 -4.81 -6.65
C ARG A 163 -12.46 -4.52 -5.75
N VAL A 164 -12.72 -4.24 -4.48
CA VAL A 164 -11.70 -3.87 -3.50
C VAL A 164 -11.19 -5.10 -2.74
N ILE A 165 -9.86 -5.24 -2.70
CA ILE A 165 -9.16 -6.12 -1.76
C ILE A 165 -8.77 -5.22 -0.59
N GLU A 166 -9.37 -5.43 0.57
CA GLU A 166 -9.21 -4.56 1.72
C GLU A 166 -8.28 -5.17 2.78
N HIS A 167 -7.68 -4.31 3.62
CA HIS A 167 -6.80 -4.69 4.72
C HIS A 167 -7.38 -4.36 6.11
N GLY A 168 -8.61 -3.89 6.15
CA GLY A 168 -9.32 -3.55 7.37
C GLY A 168 -9.67 -2.05 7.47
N PHE A 169 -10.82 -1.79 8.08
CA PHE A 169 -11.32 -0.45 8.32
C PHE A 169 -11.34 -0.11 9.81
N ASP A 170 -11.18 1.16 10.14
CA ASP A 170 -11.36 1.66 11.50
C ASP A 170 -12.86 1.89 11.78
N ILE A 171 -13.50 0.91 12.43
CA ILE A 171 -14.93 0.96 12.74
C ILE A 171 -15.30 2.18 13.62
N ARG A 172 -14.34 2.76 14.33
CA ARG A 172 -14.56 3.95 15.18
C ARG A 172 -14.88 5.20 14.36
N LEU A 173 -14.51 5.21 13.07
CA LEU A 173 -14.78 6.29 12.13
C LEU A 173 -16.01 6.01 11.25
N LEU A 174 -16.68 4.86 11.44
CA LEU A 174 -17.85 4.50 10.67
C LEU A 174 -19.05 5.36 11.06
N ASP A 175 -19.70 5.90 10.05
CA ASP A 175 -20.97 6.62 10.10
C ASP A 175 -21.94 6.03 9.06
N GLU A 176 -23.14 6.60 8.91
CA GLU A 176 -24.15 6.09 7.98
C GLU A 176 -23.68 6.19 6.53
N GLU A 177 -23.02 7.29 6.14
CA GLU A 177 -22.53 7.47 4.77
C GLU A 177 -21.44 6.46 4.40
N LYS A 178 -20.52 6.20 5.34
CA LYS A 178 -19.46 5.20 5.13
C LYS A 178 -19.99 3.77 5.11
N ALA A 179 -21.02 3.48 5.93
CA ALA A 179 -21.68 2.17 5.91
C ALA A 179 -22.36 1.93 4.56
N GLU A 180 -23.07 2.91 4.01
CA GLU A 180 -23.68 2.83 2.68
C GLU A 180 -22.61 2.69 1.56
N ALA A 181 -21.48 3.41 1.68
CA ALA A 181 -20.39 3.27 0.72
C ALA A 181 -19.80 1.85 0.73
N LEU A 182 -19.59 1.26 1.92
CA LEU A 182 -19.14 -0.13 2.04
C LEU A 182 -20.15 -1.10 1.42
N LYS A 183 -21.45 -0.92 1.69
CA LYS A 183 -22.50 -1.77 1.12
C LYS A 183 -22.56 -1.70 -0.41
N ARG A 184 -22.39 -0.51 -0.98
CA ARG A 184 -22.40 -0.29 -2.43
C ARG A 184 -21.16 -0.89 -3.11
N THR A 185 -20.05 -1.02 -2.40
CA THR A 185 -18.75 -1.43 -2.96
C THR A 185 -18.64 -2.94 -3.05
N GLY A 186 -18.22 -3.46 -4.20
CA GLY A 186 -17.89 -4.87 -4.36
C GLY A 186 -16.54 -5.20 -3.73
N PHE A 187 -16.52 -6.10 -2.75
CA PHE A 187 -15.28 -6.56 -2.12
C PHE A 187 -14.86 -7.94 -2.60
N VAL A 188 -13.56 -8.22 -2.52
CA VAL A 188 -12.97 -9.55 -2.70
C VAL A 188 -12.79 -10.17 -1.32
N GLY A 189 -13.66 -11.11 -0.96
CA GLY A 189 -13.66 -11.71 0.37
C GLY A 189 -14.53 -10.95 1.38
N GLN A 190 -14.12 -10.99 2.64
CA GLN A 190 -14.83 -10.40 3.77
C GLN A 190 -14.23 -9.04 4.14
N ILE A 191 -15.08 -8.13 4.60
CA ILE A 191 -14.62 -6.85 5.19
C ILE A 191 -14.23 -7.10 6.65
N HIS A 192 -13.08 -6.57 7.06
CA HIS A 192 -12.56 -6.71 8.41
C HIS A 192 -12.53 -5.37 9.14
N PHE A 193 -12.75 -5.43 10.44
CA PHE A 193 -12.65 -4.28 11.33
C PHE A 193 -11.79 -4.65 12.55
N ALA A 194 -10.90 -3.73 12.94
CA ALA A 194 -10.07 -3.95 14.10
C ALA A 194 -10.87 -3.86 15.42
N PHE A 195 -10.65 -4.82 16.31
CA PHE A 195 -11.09 -4.79 17.71
C PHE A 195 -9.87 -5.02 18.62
N ASP A 196 -9.12 -3.98 18.84
CA ASP A 196 -7.82 -4.07 19.52
C ASP A 196 -7.92 -3.90 21.04
N GLN A 197 -8.99 -3.32 21.55
CA GLN A 197 -9.15 -2.98 22.97
C GLN A 197 -10.60 -3.11 23.43
N PRO A 198 -10.85 -3.73 24.61
CA PRO A 198 -12.20 -3.90 25.15
C PRO A 198 -12.99 -2.60 25.33
N GLU A 199 -12.28 -1.47 25.60
CA GLU A 199 -12.87 -0.15 25.77
C GLU A 199 -13.63 0.34 24.53
N TYR A 200 -13.34 -0.22 23.36
CA TYR A 200 -14.03 0.12 22.12
C TYR A 200 -15.31 -0.69 21.87
N GLU A 201 -15.70 -1.58 22.75
CA GLU A 201 -16.85 -2.48 22.55
C GLU A 201 -18.14 -1.71 22.19
N SER A 202 -18.47 -0.64 22.91
CA SER A 202 -19.65 0.17 22.63
C SER A 202 -19.62 0.80 21.23
N THR A 203 -18.46 1.30 20.82
CA THR A 203 -18.25 1.88 19.49
C THR A 203 -18.35 0.82 18.39
N ILE A 204 -17.81 -0.37 18.62
CA ILE A 204 -17.90 -1.50 17.70
C ILE A 204 -19.35 -1.96 17.55
N ARG A 205 -20.09 -2.11 18.65
CA ARG A 205 -21.51 -2.47 18.62
C ARG A 205 -22.33 -1.46 17.82
N ARG A 206 -22.07 -0.15 17.99
CA ARG A 206 -22.67 0.90 17.18
C ARG A 206 -22.33 0.74 15.69
N GLY A 207 -21.07 0.54 15.35
CA GLY A 207 -20.64 0.34 13.95
C GLY A 207 -21.28 -0.89 13.31
N VAL A 208 -21.36 -2.01 14.03
CA VAL A 208 -22.07 -3.21 13.57
C VAL A 208 -23.56 -2.94 13.35
N ALA A 209 -24.20 -2.15 14.21
CA ALA A 209 -25.59 -1.75 14.03
C ALA A 209 -25.80 -0.89 12.76
N LEU A 210 -24.88 0.03 12.47
CA LEU A 210 -24.89 0.81 11.23
C LEU A 210 -24.77 -0.08 9.99
N LEU A 211 -23.82 -1.03 9.98
CA LEU A 211 -23.64 -1.97 8.87
C LEU A 211 -24.85 -2.88 8.63
N ARG A 212 -25.59 -3.24 9.70
CA ARG A 212 -26.82 -4.04 9.57
C ARG A 212 -28.02 -3.24 9.06
N LYS A 213 -28.01 -1.92 9.31
CA LYS A 213 -29.07 -1.00 8.87
C LYS A 213 -28.89 -0.59 7.42
N ALA A 214 -27.64 -0.34 6.98
CA ALA A 214 -27.30 -0.05 5.60
C ALA A 214 -27.55 -1.25 4.68
#